data_8468303f014f147b097777dbe7ab9053
#
_entry.id   8468303f014f147b097777dbe7ab9053
#
_cell.length_a   1.000
_cell.length_b   1.000
_cell.length_c   1.000
_cell.angle_alpha   90.00
_cell.angle_beta   90.00
_cell.angle_gamma   90.00
#
_symmetry.space_group_name_H-M   'P 1'
#
loop_
_entity.id
_entity.type
_entity.pdbx_description
1 polymer ?
#
loop_
_entity_poly.entity_id
_entity_poly.type
_entity_poly.pdbx_seq_one_letter_code
_entity_poly.pdbx_strand_id
1 'polypeptide(L)'
;MIKPRFISFEGGEGSGKSTQIKLLAKKLAKYGDVITTREPGGTIEAEIIRNLLVRGKKNKWSGVVETLLLYAARKDHIDKVIVPNLNKNKWVLCDRFKESTIVYQGYGKNVDINPVSYT
;
A
#
# COMPACT_ATOMS: atom_id res chain seq x y z
N MET A 1 -14.47 0.43 -22.52
CA MET A 1 -14.54 0.98 -21.19
C MET A 1 -13.42 0.48 -20.32
N ILE A 2 -12.73 1.38 -19.62
CA ILE A 2 -11.59 0.99 -18.81
C ILE A 2 -12.09 0.64 -17.41
N LYS A 3 -11.73 -0.55 -16.96
CA LYS A 3 -12.11 -0.98 -15.63
C LYS A 3 -11.14 -0.44 -14.60
N PRO A 4 -11.62 0.10 -13.49
CA PRO A 4 -10.75 0.53 -12.41
C PRO A 4 -9.88 -0.60 -11.88
N ARG A 5 -8.68 -0.26 -11.46
CA ARG A 5 -7.69 -1.21 -10.97
C ARG A 5 -6.90 -0.66 -9.82
N PHE A 6 -6.17 -1.55 -9.20
CA PHE A 6 -5.21 -1.19 -8.18
C PHE A 6 -3.85 -1.02 -8.85
N ILE A 7 -3.21 0.12 -8.60
CA ILE A 7 -1.90 0.40 -9.17
C ILE A 7 -0.98 0.80 -8.03
N SER A 8 0.15 0.13 -7.90
CA SER A 8 1.11 0.50 -6.87
C SER A 8 2.33 1.19 -7.48
N PHE A 9 2.93 2.07 -6.72
CA PHE A 9 4.11 2.80 -7.13
C PHE A 9 5.24 2.49 -6.17
N GLU A 10 6.37 2.02 -6.71
CA GLU A 10 7.52 1.68 -5.90
C GLU A 10 8.66 2.66 -6.18
N GLY A 11 9.52 2.81 -5.23
CA GLY A 11 10.66 3.71 -5.38
C GLY A 11 10.90 4.49 -4.11
N GLY A 12 12.11 4.98 -3.97
CA GLY A 12 12.49 5.76 -2.81
C GLY A 12 12.09 7.21 -2.95
N GLU A 13 12.35 7.98 -1.90
CA GLU A 13 12.11 9.40 -1.94
C GLU A 13 13.01 10.05 -2.98
N GLY A 14 12.53 11.08 -3.62
CA GLY A 14 13.31 11.77 -4.65
C GLY A 14 13.26 11.10 -6.01
N SER A 15 12.52 10.02 -6.16
CA SER A 15 12.41 9.34 -7.46
C SER A 15 11.34 9.94 -8.37
N GLY A 16 10.62 10.95 -7.91
CA GLY A 16 9.52 11.51 -8.69
C GLY A 16 8.19 10.77 -8.50
N LYS A 17 8.15 9.82 -7.59
CA LYS A 17 6.98 8.99 -7.36
C LYS A 17 5.74 9.80 -7.02
N SER A 18 5.83 10.76 -6.10
CA SER A 18 4.69 11.58 -5.71
C SER A 18 4.13 12.36 -6.90
N THR A 19 5.00 12.89 -7.73
CA THR A 19 4.59 13.63 -8.92
C THR A 19 3.87 12.72 -9.89
N GLN A 20 4.40 11.51 -10.08
CA GLN A 20 3.79 10.55 -10.99
C GLN A 20 2.41 10.10 -10.52
N ILE A 21 2.26 9.87 -9.23
CA ILE A 21 0.97 9.49 -8.67
C ILE A 21 -0.06 10.59 -8.93
N LYS A 22 0.31 11.84 -8.67
CA LYS A 22 -0.59 12.96 -8.88
C LYS A 22 -0.99 13.11 -10.34
N LEU A 23 -0.04 12.96 -11.25
CA LEU A 23 -0.32 13.07 -12.67
C LEU A 23 -1.25 11.96 -13.15
N LEU A 24 -0.99 10.75 -12.72
CA LEU A 24 -1.82 9.62 -13.11
C LEU A 24 -3.22 9.75 -12.52
N ALA A 25 -3.32 10.16 -11.25
CA ALA A 25 -4.63 10.36 -10.63
C ALA A 25 -5.46 11.36 -11.43
N LYS A 26 -4.83 12.44 -11.87
CA LYS A 26 -5.49 13.46 -12.65
C LYS A 26 -6.00 12.92 -13.99
N LYS A 27 -5.18 12.10 -14.64
CA LYS A 27 -5.57 11.49 -15.92
C LYS A 27 -6.70 10.49 -15.73
N LEU A 28 -6.62 9.66 -14.71
CA LEU A 28 -7.63 8.64 -14.49
C LEU A 28 -8.95 9.21 -14.01
N ALA A 29 -8.94 10.41 -13.43
CA ALA A 29 -10.17 11.05 -12.98
C ALA A 29 -11.16 11.27 -14.12
N LYS A 30 -10.70 11.24 -15.36
CA LYS A 30 -11.59 11.34 -16.51
C LYS A 30 -12.39 10.07 -16.72
N TYR A 31 -11.95 8.95 -16.15
CA TYR A 31 -12.58 7.67 -16.38
C TYR A 31 -13.31 7.14 -15.14
N GLY A 32 -13.23 7.84 -14.03
CA GLY A 32 -13.90 7.40 -12.80
C GLY A 32 -13.24 7.98 -11.57
N ASP A 33 -13.76 7.61 -10.42
CA ASP A 33 -13.21 8.11 -9.17
C ASP A 33 -11.86 7.47 -8.89
N VAL A 34 -10.97 8.26 -8.32
CA VAL A 34 -9.63 7.81 -8.00
C VAL A 34 -9.34 8.11 -6.54
N ILE A 35 -8.81 7.14 -5.82
CA ILE A 35 -8.30 7.41 -4.49
C ILE A 35 -6.82 7.11 -4.47
N THR A 36 -6.09 7.83 -3.65
CA THR A 36 -4.68 7.56 -3.45
C THR A 36 -4.49 7.15 -2.00
N THR A 37 -3.60 6.21 -1.77
CA THR A 37 -3.33 5.70 -0.43
C THR A 37 -1.86 5.31 -0.34
N ARG A 38 -1.42 4.79 0.78
CA ARG A 38 -0.01 4.46 0.97
C ARG A 38 0.17 3.28 1.91
N GLU A 39 1.34 2.66 1.86
CA GLU A 39 1.74 1.62 2.81
C GLU A 39 3.14 1.88 3.37
N PRO A 40 3.39 1.54 4.61
CA PRO A 40 2.40 1.11 5.60
C PRO A 40 1.52 2.28 6.02
N GLY A 41 0.24 2.01 6.23
CA GLY A 41 -0.70 3.06 6.61
C GLY A 41 -1.99 2.95 5.82
N GLY A 42 -2.64 4.07 5.61
CA GLY A 42 -3.86 4.12 4.79
C GLY A 42 -5.16 4.04 5.58
N THR A 43 -5.12 3.60 6.82
CA THR A 43 -6.27 3.62 7.72
C THR A 43 -5.80 4.21 9.03
N ILE A 44 -6.72 4.58 9.90
CA ILE A 44 -6.35 5.11 11.21
C ILE A 44 -5.48 4.11 11.96
N GLU A 45 -5.90 2.85 12.00
CA GLU A 45 -5.16 1.81 12.71
C GLU A 45 -3.84 1.48 12.04
N ALA A 46 -3.83 1.42 10.72
CA ALA A 46 -2.59 1.15 10.01
C ALA A 46 -1.59 2.30 10.15
N GLU A 47 -2.07 3.54 10.27
CA GLU A 47 -1.17 4.67 10.53
C GLU A 47 -0.58 4.60 11.95
N ILE A 48 -1.32 4.09 12.90
CA ILE A 48 -0.79 3.86 14.25
C ILE A 48 0.34 2.84 14.18
N ILE A 49 0.14 1.76 13.45
CA ILE A 49 1.16 0.74 13.27
C ILE A 49 2.38 1.33 12.55
N ARG A 50 2.16 2.16 11.54
CA ARG A 50 3.25 2.84 10.85
C ARG A 50 4.10 3.65 11.84
N ASN A 51 3.45 4.37 12.74
CA ASN A 51 4.17 5.14 13.73
C ASN A 51 5.01 4.28 14.66
N LEU A 52 4.51 3.10 15.02
CA LEU A 52 5.30 2.16 15.81
C LEU A 52 6.54 1.70 15.05
N LEU A 53 6.43 1.56 13.74
CA LEU A 53 7.55 1.09 12.95
C LEU A 53 8.62 2.16 12.69
N VAL A 54 8.21 3.39 12.46
CA VAL A 54 9.14 4.43 12.03
C VAL A 54 9.67 5.32 13.14
N ARG A 55 9.03 5.34 14.29
CA ARG A 55 9.45 6.21 15.39
C ARG A 55 10.28 5.47 16.42
N GLY A 56 11.13 6.22 17.10
CA GLY A 56 11.90 5.68 18.19
C GLY A 56 13.22 5.09 17.77
N LYS A 57 13.77 4.24 18.61
CA LYS A 57 15.08 3.67 18.37
C LYS A 57 15.09 2.73 17.19
N LYS A 58 16.18 2.76 16.43
CA LYS A 58 16.40 1.76 15.40
C LYS A 58 16.49 0.39 16.08
N ASN A 59 16.03 -0.60 15.41
CA ASN A 59 16.12 -2.00 15.85
C ASN A 59 15.42 -2.28 17.17
N LYS A 60 14.45 -1.48 17.55
CA LYS A 60 13.69 -1.78 18.75
C LYS A 60 12.82 -3.01 18.59
N TRP A 61 12.45 -3.35 17.35
CA TRP A 61 11.67 -4.54 17.08
C TRP A 61 12.54 -5.57 16.39
N SER A 62 12.32 -6.83 16.67
CA SER A 62 12.98 -7.89 15.90
C SER A 62 12.41 -7.90 14.48
N GLY A 63 13.10 -8.52 13.56
CA GLY A 63 12.62 -8.63 12.19
C GLY A 63 11.28 -9.34 12.10
N VAL A 64 11.05 -10.32 12.95
CA VAL A 64 9.78 -11.04 12.98
C VAL A 64 8.65 -10.10 13.42
N VAL A 65 8.88 -9.33 14.48
CA VAL A 65 7.86 -8.40 14.98
C VAL A 65 7.56 -7.34 13.94
N GLU A 66 8.60 -6.79 13.30
CA GLU A 66 8.39 -5.81 12.24
C GLU A 66 7.55 -6.38 11.11
N THR A 67 7.84 -7.60 10.69
CA THR A 67 7.10 -8.25 9.62
C THR A 67 5.63 -8.42 10.01
N LEU A 68 5.38 -8.83 11.23
CA LEU A 68 4.02 -9.02 11.72
C LEU A 68 3.26 -7.69 11.78
N LEU A 69 3.94 -6.62 12.19
CA LEU A 69 3.33 -5.30 12.22
C LEU A 69 3.00 -4.81 10.82
N LEU A 70 3.91 -5.00 9.87
CA LEU A 70 3.67 -4.62 8.49
C LEU A 70 2.50 -5.41 7.90
N TYR A 71 2.43 -6.68 8.21
CA TYR A 71 1.38 -7.54 7.72
C TYR A 71 0.03 -7.10 8.32
N ALA A 72 0.01 -6.79 9.61
CA ALA A 72 -1.22 -6.33 10.25
C ALA A 72 -1.71 -5.03 9.63
N ALA A 73 -0.81 -4.08 9.41
CA ALA A 73 -1.16 -2.82 8.77
C ALA A 73 -1.70 -3.04 7.36
N ARG A 74 -1.07 -3.94 6.60
CA ARG A 74 -1.51 -4.25 5.24
C ARG A 74 -2.90 -4.88 5.22
N LYS A 75 -3.13 -5.83 6.10
CA LYS A 75 -4.42 -6.51 6.16
C LYS A 75 -5.54 -5.50 6.46
N ASP A 76 -5.31 -4.62 7.40
CA ASP A 76 -6.26 -3.59 7.75
C ASP A 76 -6.52 -2.65 6.56
N HIS A 77 -5.46 -2.26 5.88
CA HIS A 77 -5.52 -1.38 4.73
C HIS A 77 -6.28 -2.04 3.56
N ILE A 78 -5.99 -3.29 3.27
CA ILE A 78 -6.68 -4.01 2.22
C ILE A 78 -8.17 -4.10 2.53
N ASP A 79 -8.51 -4.48 3.76
CA ASP A 79 -9.90 -4.70 4.13
C ASP A 79 -10.74 -3.43 4.19
N LYS A 80 -10.14 -2.34 4.63
CA LYS A 80 -10.90 -1.11 4.86
C LYS A 80 -10.85 -0.10 3.73
N VAL A 81 -9.78 -0.13 2.94
CA VAL A 81 -9.60 0.88 1.89
C VAL A 81 -9.53 0.25 0.51
N ILE A 82 -8.62 -0.67 0.29
CA ILE A 82 -8.35 -1.15 -1.07
C ILE A 82 -9.53 -1.90 -1.64
N VAL A 83 -9.95 -2.96 -0.99
CA VAL A 83 -11.03 -3.79 -1.51
C VAL A 83 -12.36 -3.03 -1.60
N PRO A 84 -12.78 -2.28 -0.56
CA PRO A 84 -14.04 -1.55 -0.67
C PRO A 84 -14.07 -0.55 -1.81
N ASN A 85 -12.96 0.12 -2.07
CA ASN A 85 -12.92 1.10 -3.14
C ASN A 85 -12.89 0.45 -4.52
N LEU A 86 -12.18 -0.66 -4.66
CA LEU A 86 -12.20 -1.42 -5.90
C LEU A 86 -13.61 -1.96 -6.17
N ASN A 87 -14.31 -2.40 -5.13
CA ASN A 87 -15.68 -2.88 -5.28
C ASN A 87 -16.66 -1.79 -5.69
N LYS A 88 -16.30 -0.54 -5.43
CA LYS A 88 -17.10 0.60 -5.87
C LYS A 88 -16.66 1.11 -7.23
N ASN A 89 -15.86 0.34 -7.93
CA ASN A 89 -15.33 0.70 -9.24
C ASN A 89 -14.47 1.96 -9.23
N LYS A 90 -13.70 2.15 -8.17
CA LYS A 90 -12.77 3.27 -8.12
C LYS A 90 -11.36 2.80 -8.43
N TRP A 91 -10.56 3.70 -8.97
CA TRP A 91 -9.14 3.43 -9.14
C TRP A 91 -8.46 3.63 -7.80
N VAL A 92 -7.55 2.73 -7.45
CA VAL A 92 -6.80 2.84 -6.19
C VAL A 92 -5.32 2.93 -6.54
N LEU A 93 -4.71 4.06 -6.24
CA LEU A 93 -3.28 4.27 -6.46
C LEU A 93 -2.60 4.20 -5.10
N CYS A 94 -1.66 3.29 -4.96
CA CYS A 94 -0.99 3.07 -3.67
C CYS A 94 0.49 3.38 -3.75
N ASP A 95 0.94 4.24 -2.85
CA ASP A 95 2.35 4.58 -2.73
C ASP A 95 2.99 3.50 -1.88
N ARG A 96 3.85 2.68 -2.48
CA ARG A 96 4.53 1.58 -1.84
C ARG A 96 3.60 0.47 -1.40
N PHE A 97 3.68 -0.62 -2.01
CA PHE A 97 2.95 -1.82 -1.61
C PHE A 97 3.85 -3.05 -1.73
N LYS A 98 4.61 -3.11 -2.80
CA LYS A 98 5.41 -4.28 -3.11
C LYS A 98 6.55 -4.53 -2.15
N GLU A 99 7.13 -3.48 -1.60
CA GLU A 99 8.22 -3.64 -0.65
C GLU A 99 7.80 -4.45 0.57
N SER A 100 6.62 -4.21 1.08
CA SER A 100 6.12 -4.98 2.20
C SER A 100 5.95 -6.45 1.82
N THR A 101 5.58 -6.71 0.58
CA THR A 101 5.44 -8.08 0.11
C THR A 101 6.79 -8.80 0.12
N ILE A 102 7.85 -8.09 -0.25
CA ILE A 102 9.17 -8.69 -0.25
C ILE A 102 9.58 -9.08 1.18
N VAL A 103 9.27 -8.24 2.15
CA VAL A 103 9.58 -8.54 3.54
C VAL A 103 8.86 -9.83 3.96
N TYR A 104 7.62 -10.01 3.53
CA TYR A 104 6.89 -11.19 3.88
C TYR A 104 7.44 -12.45 3.26
N GLN A 105 7.99 -12.35 2.06
CA GLN A 105 8.50 -13.53 1.39
C GLN A 105 9.61 -14.22 2.16
N GLY A 106 10.37 -13.48 2.93
CA GLY A 106 11.42 -14.10 3.69
C GLY A 106 10.90 -14.82 4.93
N TYR A 107 9.63 -14.61 5.29
CA TYR A 107 9.11 -15.15 6.51
C TYR A 107 7.84 -15.94 6.28
N GLY A 108 6.94 -15.47 5.49
CA GLY A 108 5.68 -16.14 5.24
C GLY A 108 5.43 -16.33 3.77
N LYS A 109 6.25 -17.10 3.14
CA LYS A 109 6.17 -17.24 1.69
C LYS A 109 4.87 -17.82 1.18
N ASN A 110 4.09 -18.42 2.06
CA ASN A 110 2.85 -18.98 1.61
C ASN A 110 1.71 -17.99 1.70
N VAL A 111 2.00 -16.78 2.12
CA VAL A 111 0.97 -15.80 2.20
C VAL A 111 0.80 -15.21 0.82
N ASP A 112 -0.35 -15.38 0.29
CA ASP A 112 -0.61 -14.84 -1.02
C ASP A 112 -1.18 -13.47 -0.92
N ILE A 113 -0.32 -12.52 -1.12
CA ILE A 113 -0.83 -11.22 -1.03
C ILE A 113 -1.03 -10.68 -2.33
N ASN A 114 -0.93 -11.42 -3.28
CA ASN A 114 -0.85 -11.01 -4.41
C ASN A 114 -1.80 -10.66 -5.04
N PRO A 115 -2.63 -10.69 -5.24
CA PRO A 115 -3.38 -10.35 -6.24
C PRO A 115 -3.29 -8.98 -6.54
N VAL A 116 -2.50 -8.40 -6.00
CA VAL A 116 -2.41 -7.14 -6.26
C VAL A 116 -1.86 -6.94 -7.54
N SER A 117 -2.43 -6.28 -8.36
CA SER A 117 -1.88 -6.08 -9.58
C SER A 117 -1.13 -4.87 -9.62
N TYR A 118 -0.31 -4.74 -10.52
CA TYR A 118 0.42 -3.60 -10.74
C TYR A 118 0.26 -3.23 -12.14
N THR A 119 0.66 -2.15 -12.50
CA THR A 119 0.71 -1.80 -13.90
C THR A 119 1.91 -2.31 -14.53
#